data_a99c9624e6338c5393536b0d8319e0b2
#
_entry.id   a99c9624e6338c5393536b0d8319e0b2
#
_cell.length_a   1.000
_cell.length_b   1.000
_cell.length_c   1.000
_cell.angle_alpha   90.00
_cell.angle_beta   90.00
_cell.angle_gamma   90.00
#
_symmetry.space_group_name_H-M   'P 1'
#
loop_
_entity.id
_entity.type
_entity.pdbx_description
1 polymer ?
#
loop_
_entity_poly.entity_id
_entity_poly.type
_entity_poly.pdbx_seq_one_letter_code
_entity_poly.pdbx_strand_id
1 'polypeptide(L)'
;LIFLLISCKQVVFLKAQLHHSHCGGAPPTSETRKGYHTEHEMDVTIIGDNDSIHMHVYGNDEVKLRPGNYRWYRGTKLVETKDFIEELQISLDSNFVLQGGAACIDEWKQKPDGEFSVSSNTDTIELTLKYRCYTGILPFPCVKYLGPIYQ
;
A
#
# COMPACT_ATOMS: atom_id res chain seq x y z
N LEU A 1 -27.31 -16.40 -30.18
CA LEU A 1 -27.26 -14.97 -29.83
C LEU A 1 -26.23 -14.80 -28.71
N ILE A 2 -25.02 -14.37 -29.09
CA ILE A 2 -23.94 -14.13 -28.12
C ILE A 2 -24.21 -12.72 -27.57
N PHE A 3 -24.72 -12.61 -26.36
CA PHE A 3 -24.73 -11.37 -25.60
C PHE A 3 -23.29 -11.06 -25.21
N LEU A 4 -22.61 -10.24 -25.99
CA LEU A 4 -21.43 -9.53 -25.55
C LEU A 4 -21.88 -8.58 -24.42
N LEU A 5 -21.80 -9.06 -23.19
CA LEU A 5 -21.85 -8.19 -22.02
C LEU A 5 -20.60 -7.31 -22.06
N ILE A 6 -20.70 -6.19 -22.78
CA ILE A 6 -19.72 -5.11 -22.68
C ILE A 6 -19.86 -4.57 -21.26
N SER A 7 -19.04 -5.12 -20.36
CA SER A 7 -18.95 -4.61 -18.99
C SER A 7 -18.47 -3.17 -19.03
N CYS A 8 -19.41 -2.21 -18.88
CA CYS A 8 -19.10 -0.80 -18.88
C CYS A 8 -18.19 -0.46 -17.69
N LYS A 9 -17.20 0.39 -17.92
CA LYS A 9 -16.43 0.99 -16.82
C LYS A 9 -17.35 1.91 -16.02
N GLN A 10 -17.25 1.83 -14.72
CA GLN A 10 -17.94 2.74 -13.80
C GLN A 10 -16.92 3.64 -13.09
N VAL A 11 -17.38 4.78 -12.67
CA VAL A 11 -16.59 5.72 -11.88
C VAL A 11 -16.54 5.22 -10.45
N VAL A 12 -15.34 5.14 -9.91
CA VAL A 12 -15.06 4.77 -8.52
C VAL A 12 -14.09 5.80 -7.96
N PHE A 13 -14.25 6.17 -6.69
CA PHE A 13 -13.32 7.04 -6.00
C PHE A 13 -12.27 6.24 -5.22
N LEU A 14 -11.00 6.59 -5.40
CA LEU A 14 -9.88 6.01 -4.65
C LEU A 14 -9.48 6.95 -3.53
N LYS A 15 -9.32 6.40 -2.34
CA LYS A 15 -8.83 7.12 -1.17
C LYS A 15 -7.61 6.39 -0.61
N ALA A 16 -6.46 7.05 -0.63
CA ALA A 16 -5.23 6.50 -0.03
C ALA A 16 -5.10 6.91 1.43
N GLN A 17 -4.74 5.96 2.28
CA GLN A 17 -4.62 6.20 3.73
C GLN A 17 -3.60 5.29 4.38
N LEU A 18 -3.08 5.74 5.52
CA LEU A 18 -2.25 4.94 6.43
C LEU A 18 -3.09 4.48 7.61
N HIS A 19 -2.97 3.19 7.95
CA HIS A 19 -3.50 2.66 9.20
C HIS A 19 -2.40 2.58 10.25
N HIS A 20 -2.52 3.39 11.29
CA HIS A 20 -1.60 3.44 12.43
C HIS A 20 -2.08 2.51 13.53
N SER A 21 -1.24 1.54 13.89
CA SER A 21 -1.47 0.68 15.06
C SER A 21 -0.99 1.38 16.32
N HIS A 22 -1.51 0.98 17.49
CA HIS A 22 -0.97 1.42 18.77
C HIS A 22 0.49 1.01 18.93
N CYS A 23 1.38 1.94 19.26
CA CYS A 23 2.82 1.73 19.34
C CYS A 23 3.36 2.05 20.73
N GLY A 24 3.25 1.08 21.66
CA GLY A 24 3.85 1.20 22.98
C GLY A 24 3.13 2.10 23.96
N GLY A 25 3.66 2.29 25.15
CA GLY A 25 3.07 3.06 26.23
C GLY A 25 2.16 2.22 27.14
N ALA A 26 1.17 2.87 27.77
CA ALA A 26 0.20 2.18 28.63
C ALA A 26 -0.55 1.08 27.87
N PRO A 27 -1.04 0.03 28.57
CA PRO A 27 -1.82 -1.02 27.96
C PRO A 27 -2.96 -0.43 27.08
N PRO A 28 -3.14 -0.91 25.85
CA PRO A 28 -4.11 -0.32 24.94
C PRO A 28 -5.53 -0.51 25.46
N THR A 29 -6.30 0.56 25.47
CA THR A 29 -7.76 0.51 25.68
C THR A 29 -8.43 -0.14 24.47
N SER A 30 -9.73 -0.47 24.56
CA SER A 30 -10.49 -0.98 23.42
C SER A 30 -10.49 -0.02 22.22
N GLU A 31 -10.42 1.29 22.46
CA GLU A 31 -10.38 2.33 21.44
C GLU A 31 -8.99 2.43 20.79
N THR A 32 -7.92 2.45 21.58
CA THR A 32 -6.55 2.56 21.06
C THR A 32 -6.07 1.30 20.34
N ARG A 33 -6.65 0.12 20.64
CA ARG A 33 -6.38 -1.12 19.90
C ARG A 33 -6.80 -1.07 18.45
N LYS A 34 -7.85 -0.31 18.12
CA LYS A 34 -8.34 -0.18 16.75
C LYS A 34 -7.39 0.60 15.85
N GLY A 35 -6.48 1.37 16.45
CA GLY A 35 -5.65 2.31 15.71
C GLY A 35 -6.45 3.47 15.11
N TYR A 36 -5.82 4.19 14.21
CA TYR A 36 -6.46 5.31 13.49
C TYR A 36 -5.93 5.40 12.06
N HIS A 37 -6.64 6.12 11.21
CA HIS A 37 -6.26 6.35 9.82
C HIS A 37 -5.86 7.81 9.61
N THR A 38 -4.85 8.01 8.75
CA THR A 38 -4.47 9.33 8.23
C THR A 38 -4.50 9.31 6.71
N GLU A 39 -4.86 10.43 6.11
CA GLU A 39 -4.76 10.57 4.65
C GLU A 39 -3.31 10.41 4.21
N HIS A 40 -3.13 9.80 3.05
CA HIS A 40 -1.83 9.56 2.46
C HIS A 40 -1.86 9.79 0.96
N GLU A 41 -0.79 10.41 0.46
CA GLU A 41 -0.58 10.67 -0.95
C GLU A 41 0.41 9.66 -1.50
N MET A 42 0.08 8.99 -2.60
CA MET A 42 0.98 8.01 -3.19
C MET A 42 0.69 7.71 -4.66
N ASP A 43 1.75 7.32 -5.38
CA ASP A 43 1.59 6.66 -6.67
C ASP A 43 1.13 5.23 -6.47
N VAL A 44 0.20 4.79 -7.29
CA VAL A 44 -0.33 3.43 -7.28
C VAL A 44 -0.41 2.85 -8.67
N THR A 45 -0.21 1.54 -8.76
CA THR A 45 -0.56 0.74 -9.93
C THR A 45 -1.64 -0.25 -9.54
N ILE A 46 -2.73 -0.23 -10.26
CA ILE A 46 -3.89 -1.10 -10.06
C ILE A 46 -3.95 -2.06 -11.24
N ILE A 47 -3.99 -3.35 -10.95
CA ILE A 47 -4.00 -4.42 -11.94
C ILE A 47 -5.24 -5.29 -11.74
N GLY A 48 -6.08 -5.35 -12.77
CA GLY A 48 -7.18 -6.29 -12.92
C GLY A 48 -6.90 -7.29 -14.04
N ASP A 49 -7.87 -8.14 -14.35
CA ASP A 49 -7.72 -9.17 -15.39
C ASP A 49 -7.45 -8.58 -16.78
N ASN A 50 -8.06 -7.42 -17.08
CA ASN A 50 -7.97 -6.77 -18.40
C ASN A 50 -7.61 -5.27 -18.32
N ASP A 51 -7.37 -4.75 -17.12
CA ASP A 51 -7.05 -3.34 -16.90
C ASP A 51 -5.76 -3.21 -16.07
N SER A 52 -4.91 -2.28 -16.49
CA SER A 52 -3.76 -1.83 -15.71
C SER A 52 -3.76 -0.31 -15.72
N ILE A 53 -3.78 0.29 -14.54
CA ILE A 53 -3.85 1.74 -14.36
C ILE A 53 -2.74 2.17 -13.43
N HIS A 54 -1.99 3.18 -13.85
CA HIS A 54 -1.01 3.86 -13.03
C HIS A 54 -1.48 5.28 -12.79
N MET A 55 -1.55 5.71 -11.53
CA MET A 55 -2.00 7.05 -11.16
C MET A 55 -1.44 7.50 -9.82
N HIS A 56 -1.45 8.81 -9.63
CA HIS A 56 -1.18 9.44 -8.34
C HIS A 56 -2.50 9.64 -7.61
N VAL A 57 -2.58 9.16 -6.37
CA VAL A 57 -3.76 9.34 -5.50
C VAL A 57 -3.42 10.37 -4.44
N TYR A 58 -4.14 11.48 -4.47
CA TYR A 58 -3.89 12.64 -3.59
C TYR A 58 -4.96 12.85 -2.52
N GLY A 59 -6.09 12.27 -2.62
CA GLY A 59 -7.18 12.46 -1.66
C GLY A 59 -8.32 11.53 -1.99
N ASN A 60 -9.28 12.04 -2.74
CA ASN A 60 -10.42 11.29 -3.22
C ASN A 60 -10.46 11.41 -4.75
N ASP A 61 -9.71 10.56 -5.42
CA ASP A 61 -9.46 10.65 -6.86
C ASP A 61 -10.35 9.69 -7.65
N GLU A 62 -10.87 10.20 -8.77
CA GLU A 62 -11.77 9.47 -9.64
C GLU A 62 -10.99 8.53 -10.56
N VAL A 63 -11.46 7.29 -10.67
CA VAL A 63 -10.96 6.31 -11.64
C VAL A 63 -12.11 5.54 -12.29
N LYS A 64 -11.93 5.12 -13.54
CA LYS A 64 -12.91 4.31 -14.28
C LYS A 64 -12.46 2.85 -14.31
N LEU A 65 -13.18 1.98 -13.60
CA LEU A 65 -12.90 0.56 -13.49
C LEU A 65 -14.07 -0.28 -13.99
N ARG A 66 -13.78 -1.46 -14.53
CA ARG A 66 -14.79 -2.48 -14.80
C ARG A 66 -15.11 -3.26 -13.53
N PRO A 67 -16.30 -3.85 -13.41
CA PRO A 67 -16.54 -4.83 -12.36
C PRO A 67 -15.50 -5.97 -12.43
N GLY A 68 -14.98 -6.38 -11.28
CA GLY A 68 -13.96 -7.43 -11.21
C GLY A 68 -13.08 -7.31 -9.97
N ASN A 69 -12.06 -8.15 -9.91
CA ASN A 69 -11.08 -8.19 -8.83
C ASN A 69 -9.80 -7.49 -9.25
N TYR A 70 -9.23 -6.74 -8.33
CA TYR A 70 -8.05 -5.92 -8.55
C TYR A 70 -7.03 -6.12 -7.45
N ARG A 71 -5.76 -6.04 -7.83
CA ARG A 71 -4.61 -5.92 -6.92
C ARG A 71 -3.97 -4.57 -7.14
N TRP A 72 -3.41 -4.00 -6.07
CA TRP A 72 -2.72 -2.73 -6.20
C TRP A 72 -1.36 -2.75 -5.52
N TYR A 73 -0.47 -1.93 -6.04
CA TYR A 73 0.92 -1.81 -5.64
C TYR A 73 1.26 -0.32 -5.49
N ARG A 74 1.96 0.04 -4.42
CA ARG A 74 2.51 1.40 -4.29
C ARG A 74 3.62 1.63 -5.30
N GLY A 75 3.81 2.89 -5.74
CA GLY A 75 4.74 3.26 -6.81
C GLY A 75 6.19 2.85 -6.55
N THR A 76 6.63 2.87 -5.29
CA THR A 76 7.99 2.44 -4.92
C THR A 76 8.31 0.99 -5.27
N LYS A 77 7.31 0.14 -5.45
CA LYS A 77 7.48 -1.25 -5.90
C LYS A 77 7.78 -1.39 -7.40
N LEU A 78 7.61 -0.33 -8.17
CA LEU A 78 7.89 -0.30 -9.61
C LEU A 78 9.32 0.15 -9.93
N VAL A 79 10.01 0.75 -8.97
CA VAL A 79 11.41 1.17 -9.11
C VAL A 79 12.30 -0.08 -9.22
N GLU A 80 13.35 -0.03 -10.04
CA GLU A 80 14.34 -1.11 -10.11
C GLU A 80 14.91 -1.43 -8.73
N THR A 81 15.10 -2.70 -8.42
CA THR A 81 15.51 -3.14 -7.07
C THR A 81 16.82 -2.50 -6.63
N LYS A 82 17.78 -2.39 -7.54
CA LYS A 82 19.08 -1.78 -7.25
C LYS A 82 18.90 -0.30 -6.85
N ASP A 83 18.17 0.46 -7.64
CA ASP A 83 17.94 1.89 -7.42
C ASP A 83 17.17 2.12 -6.13
N PHE A 84 16.15 1.29 -5.87
CA PHE A 84 15.37 1.33 -4.64
C PHE A 84 16.25 1.07 -3.40
N ILE A 85 17.15 0.09 -3.45
CA ILE A 85 18.08 -0.20 -2.34
C ILE A 85 19.05 0.96 -2.12
N GLU A 86 19.58 1.56 -3.18
CA GLU A 86 20.48 2.72 -3.08
C GLU A 86 19.78 3.90 -2.41
N GLU A 87 18.59 4.25 -2.84
CA GLU A 87 17.76 5.30 -2.22
C GLU A 87 17.43 4.99 -0.76
N LEU A 88 17.06 3.74 -0.48
CA LEU A 88 16.74 3.29 0.87
C LEU A 88 17.93 3.41 1.81
N GLN A 89 19.12 2.99 1.39
CA GLN A 89 20.34 3.09 2.18
C GLN A 89 20.73 4.54 2.48
N ILE A 90 20.50 5.46 1.56
CA ILE A 90 20.74 6.90 1.77
C ILE A 90 19.73 7.47 2.78
N SER A 91 18.49 7.02 2.75
CA SER A 91 17.40 7.55 3.59
C SER A 91 17.37 6.98 5.00
N LEU A 92 17.90 5.77 5.21
CA LEU A 92 17.93 5.10 6.51
C LEU A 92 19.05 5.67 7.40
N ASP A 93 18.70 5.95 8.65
CA ASP A 93 19.68 6.29 9.67
C ASP A 93 20.32 5.04 10.30
N SER A 94 21.24 5.24 11.25
CA SER A 94 21.97 4.16 11.94
C SER A 94 21.11 3.21 12.76
N ASN A 95 19.85 3.56 13.01
CA ASN A 95 18.92 2.71 13.75
C ASN A 95 18.23 1.66 12.88
N PHE A 96 18.47 1.68 11.58
CA PHE A 96 17.88 0.71 10.66
C PHE A 96 18.92 -0.16 9.99
N VAL A 97 18.52 -1.36 9.68
CA VAL A 97 19.33 -2.32 8.90
C VAL A 97 18.48 -2.98 7.82
N LEU A 98 19.09 -3.11 6.63
CA LEU A 98 18.51 -3.87 5.53
C LEU A 98 18.87 -5.36 5.72
N GLN A 99 17.86 -6.24 5.80
CA GLN A 99 18.02 -7.69 5.92
C GLN A 99 17.63 -8.37 4.61
N GLY A 100 18.32 -9.47 4.26
CA GLY A 100 17.98 -10.30 3.11
C GLY A 100 18.29 -9.68 1.75
N GLY A 101 18.86 -8.48 1.70
CA GLY A 101 19.34 -7.82 0.50
C GLY A 101 18.30 -7.70 -0.62
N ALA A 102 18.78 -7.78 -1.88
CA ALA A 102 17.95 -7.65 -3.07
C ALA A 102 16.85 -8.71 -3.14
N ALA A 103 17.11 -9.95 -2.74
CA ALA A 103 16.12 -11.02 -2.79
C ALA A 103 14.90 -10.74 -1.90
N CYS A 104 15.10 -10.16 -0.71
CA CYS A 104 14.01 -9.76 0.17
C CYS A 104 13.19 -8.62 -0.45
N ILE A 105 13.84 -7.63 -1.03
CA ILE A 105 13.16 -6.52 -1.69
C ILE A 105 12.38 -7.01 -2.90
N ASP A 106 12.92 -7.91 -3.71
CA ASP A 106 12.22 -8.49 -4.87
C ASP A 106 10.97 -9.25 -4.42
N GLU A 107 11.05 -10.04 -3.37
CA GLU A 107 9.88 -10.74 -2.81
C GLU A 107 8.83 -9.75 -2.31
N TRP A 108 9.24 -8.70 -1.61
CA TRP A 108 8.34 -7.64 -1.12
C TRP A 108 7.65 -6.91 -2.29
N LYS A 109 8.37 -6.61 -3.38
CA LYS A 109 7.83 -5.94 -4.56
C LYS A 109 6.79 -6.78 -5.30
N GLN A 110 6.95 -8.10 -5.32
CA GLN A 110 6.00 -9.00 -5.98
C GLN A 110 4.67 -9.13 -5.24
N LYS A 111 4.63 -8.91 -3.94
CA LYS A 111 3.40 -8.97 -3.14
C LYS A 111 2.58 -7.69 -3.34
N PRO A 112 1.28 -7.79 -3.66
CA PRO A 112 0.43 -6.61 -3.69
C PRO A 112 0.35 -5.95 -2.31
N ASP A 113 0.13 -4.63 -2.29
CA ASP A 113 -0.14 -3.91 -1.05
C ASP A 113 -1.57 -4.11 -0.57
N GLY A 114 -2.46 -4.50 -1.47
CA GLY A 114 -3.81 -4.90 -1.16
C GLY A 114 -4.59 -5.37 -2.38
N GLU A 115 -5.81 -5.83 -2.11
CA GLU A 115 -6.75 -6.32 -3.11
C GLU A 115 -8.11 -5.71 -2.84
N PHE A 116 -8.90 -5.52 -3.89
CA PHE A 116 -10.27 -5.05 -3.79
C PHE A 116 -11.12 -5.58 -4.95
N SER A 117 -12.43 -5.53 -4.78
CA SER A 117 -13.39 -5.90 -5.82
C SER A 117 -14.25 -4.71 -6.19
N VAL A 118 -14.55 -4.57 -7.46
CA VAL A 118 -15.47 -3.57 -8.00
C VAL A 118 -16.75 -4.27 -8.44
N SER A 119 -17.88 -3.80 -7.96
CA SER A 119 -19.22 -4.21 -8.36
C SER A 119 -20.02 -2.99 -8.82
N SER A 120 -21.22 -3.17 -9.34
CA SER A 120 -22.09 -2.06 -9.76
C SER A 120 -22.43 -1.06 -8.63
N ASN A 121 -22.27 -1.46 -7.37
CA ASN A 121 -22.56 -0.65 -6.19
C ASN A 121 -21.31 -0.08 -5.51
N THR A 122 -20.14 -0.24 -6.12
CA THR A 122 -18.88 0.25 -5.54
C THR A 122 -18.74 1.73 -5.87
N ASP A 123 -18.73 2.58 -4.83
CA ASP A 123 -18.53 4.02 -4.97
C ASP A 123 -17.11 4.44 -4.60
N THR A 124 -16.61 3.95 -3.48
CA THR A 124 -15.31 4.32 -2.93
C THR A 124 -14.49 3.09 -2.55
N ILE A 125 -13.20 3.15 -2.84
CA ILE A 125 -12.22 2.11 -2.46
C ILE A 125 -11.13 2.78 -1.64
N GLU A 126 -10.87 2.23 -0.45
CA GLU A 126 -9.80 2.67 0.42
C GLU A 126 -8.54 1.84 0.18
N LEU A 127 -7.48 2.50 -0.27
CA LEU A 127 -6.16 1.92 -0.43
C LEU A 127 -5.36 2.16 0.85
N THR A 128 -5.33 1.15 1.72
CA THR A 128 -4.78 1.29 3.06
C THR A 128 -3.40 0.63 3.16
N LEU A 129 -2.38 1.41 3.48
CA LEU A 129 -1.06 0.92 3.87
C LEU A 129 -0.97 0.80 5.39
N LYS A 130 -0.38 -0.29 5.86
CA LYS A 130 -0.11 -0.48 7.27
C LYS A 130 1.12 0.32 7.68
N TYR A 131 0.94 1.30 8.57
CA TYR A 131 2.02 2.03 9.21
C TYR A 131 2.49 1.26 10.44
N ARG A 132 3.67 0.67 10.36
CA ARG A 132 4.25 -0.14 11.44
C ARG A 132 4.98 0.75 12.44
N CYS A 133 4.94 0.35 13.71
CA CYS A 133 5.71 1.01 14.75
C CYS A 133 7.21 0.99 14.39
N TYR A 134 7.87 2.14 14.53
CA TYR A 134 9.28 2.39 14.25
C TYR A 134 9.71 2.32 12.79
N THR A 135 9.15 1.45 11.96
CA THR A 135 9.53 1.30 10.54
C THR A 135 8.58 2.00 9.57
N GLY A 136 7.40 2.46 10.04
CA GLY A 136 6.42 3.12 9.18
C GLY A 136 5.98 2.25 8.02
N ILE A 137 6.09 2.76 6.81
CA ILE A 137 5.74 2.08 5.55
C ILE A 137 6.94 1.45 4.83
N LEU A 138 8.10 1.39 5.47
CA LEU A 138 9.29 0.76 4.90
C LEU A 138 9.05 -0.72 4.57
N PRO A 139 9.84 -1.31 3.64
CA PRO A 139 9.69 -2.70 3.24
C PRO A 139 9.81 -3.67 4.43
N PHE A 140 8.74 -4.37 4.75
CA PHE A 140 8.73 -5.38 5.80
C PHE A 140 8.70 -6.78 5.16
N PRO A 141 9.52 -7.75 5.62
CA PRO A 141 10.44 -7.70 6.77
C PRO A 141 11.88 -7.26 6.43
N CYS A 142 12.11 -6.68 5.25
CA CYS A 142 13.46 -6.40 4.75
C CYS A 142 14.17 -5.28 5.50
N VAL A 143 13.43 -4.35 6.10
CA VAL A 143 13.98 -3.29 6.93
C VAL A 143 13.65 -3.56 8.39
N LYS A 144 14.67 -3.58 9.25
CA LYS A 144 14.54 -3.78 10.68
C LYS A 144 15.03 -2.56 11.45
N TYR A 145 14.25 -2.15 12.44
CA TYR A 145 14.63 -1.14 13.40
C TYR A 145 15.41 -1.76 14.57
N LEU A 146 16.59 -1.20 14.88
CA LEU A 146 17.47 -1.63 15.96
C LEU A 146 17.65 -0.55 17.04
N GLY A 147 16.99 0.58 16.90
CA GLY A 147 17.09 1.70 17.84
C GLY A 147 16.37 1.45 19.16
N PRO A 148 16.40 2.44 20.07
CA PRO A 148 15.73 2.34 21.37
C PRO A 148 14.21 2.18 21.19
N ILE A 149 13.63 1.28 21.98
CA ILE A 149 12.18 1.08 22.06
C ILE A 149 11.70 1.84 23.30
N TYR A 150 10.99 2.91 23.10
CA TYR A 150 10.34 3.65 24.18
C TYR A 150 9.06 2.92 24.60
N GLN A 151 9.07 2.37 25.81
CA GLN A 151 7.91 1.72 26.43
C GLN A 151 7.03 2.74 27.14
#